data_208dd7f4843692ef671bc40713885a9b
#
_entry.id   208dd7f4843692ef671bc40713885a9b
#
_cell.length_a   1.000
_cell.length_b   1.000
_cell.length_c   1.000
_cell.angle_alpha   90.00
_cell.angle_beta   90.00
_cell.angle_gamma   90.00
#
_symmetry.space_group_name_H-M   'P 1'
#
loop_
_entity.id
_entity.type
_entity.pdbx_description
1 polymer ?
#
loop_
_entity_poly.entity_id
_entity_poly.type
_entity_poly.pdbx_seq_one_letter_code
_entity_poly.pdbx_strand_id
1 'polypeptide(L)'
;MIRDIQEEILKLKKEKDICILAHCYQNPEILEVADFTGDSFALSVKAAETKNKTVIMCGVKFMAETVKILSPDKTVLLANGDAGCPMAEMMDKDLIEQVKKSYSDYTVVAYINTTSELKTICDICVTSSSAVTICNKIENDKILFIPDCNLGDWVSKQIPDKTFKLLSGGCPTHARMSAEDVKKAT
;
A
#
# COMPACT_ATOMS: atom_id res chain seq x y z
N MET A 1 22.26 -12.58 21.22
CA MET A 1 22.46 -11.52 20.17
C MET A 1 21.12 -10.99 19.63
N ILE A 2 20.27 -11.74 18.90
CA ILE A 2 18.96 -11.19 18.41
C ILE A 2 18.05 -10.82 19.58
N ARG A 3 17.88 -11.70 20.57
CA ARG A 3 17.04 -11.43 21.75
C ARG A 3 17.47 -10.21 22.54
N ASP A 4 18.78 -10.00 22.70
CA ASP A 4 19.31 -8.83 23.42
C ASP A 4 18.91 -7.53 22.71
N ILE A 5 18.92 -7.52 21.36
CA ILE A 5 18.46 -6.40 20.53
C ILE A 5 16.95 -6.20 20.68
N GLN A 6 16.17 -7.28 20.68
CA GLN A 6 14.71 -7.19 20.86
C GLN A 6 14.35 -6.63 22.23
N GLU A 7 15.05 -7.06 23.32
CA GLU A 7 14.84 -6.53 24.66
C GLU A 7 15.16 -5.03 24.73
N GLU A 8 16.26 -4.61 24.08
CA GLU A 8 16.61 -3.19 23.99
C GLU A 8 15.55 -2.38 23.21
N ILE A 9 15.05 -2.91 22.07
CA ILE A 9 13.97 -2.28 21.30
C ILE A 9 12.72 -2.13 22.16
N LEU A 10 12.30 -3.19 22.86
CA LEU A 10 11.12 -3.16 23.73
C LEU A 10 11.26 -2.16 24.89
N LYS A 11 12.47 -2.00 25.43
CA LYS A 11 12.79 -0.99 26.44
C LYS A 11 12.68 0.42 25.87
N LEU A 12 13.39 0.69 24.75
CA LEU A 12 13.39 2.01 24.10
C LEU A 12 12.00 2.43 23.62
N LYS A 13 11.21 1.48 23.11
CA LYS A 13 9.84 1.71 22.68
C LYS A 13 8.98 2.27 23.81
N LYS A 14 9.11 1.70 25.02
CA LYS A 14 8.39 2.18 26.21
C LYS A 14 8.91 3.53 26.70
N GLU A 15 10.24 3.70 26.80
CA GLU A 15 10.88 4.93 27.27
C GLU A 15 10.56 6.14 26.38
N LYS A 16 10.42 5.91 25.08
CA LYS A 16 10.19 6.98 24.10
C LYS A 16 8.73 7.11 23.66
N ASP A 17 7.82 6.32 24.23
CA ASP A 17 6.41 6.27 23.87
C ASP A 17 6.19 6.07 22.36
N ILE A 18 6.83 5.04 21.78
CA ILE A 18 6.80 4.72 20.35
C ILE A 18 5.90 3.51 20.10
N CYS A 19 5.06 3.60 19.07
CA CYS A 19 4.32 2.45 18.54
C CYS A 19 5.06 1.89 17.32
N ILE A 20 5.30 0.58 17.31
CA ILE A 20 5.93 -0.14 16.17
C ILE A 20 4.84 -0.89 15.42
N LEU A 21 4.71 -0.57 14.14
CA LEU A 21 3.84 -1.25 13.18
C LEU A 21 4.68 -2.10 12.24
N ALA A 22 4.37 -3.37 12.08
CA ALA A 22 5.11 -4.25 11.17
C ALA A 22 4.17 -4.90 10.15
N HIS A 23 4.53 -4.79 8.87
CA HIS A 23 3.84 -5.53 7.82
C HIS A 23 4.01 -7.04 8.05
N CYS A 24 2.96 -7.81 7.79
CA CYS A 24 2.94 -9.26 8.04
C CYS A 24 3.99 -10.06 7.24
N TYR A 25 4.65 -9.46 6.25
CA TYR A 25 5.74 -10.08 5.49
C TYR A 25 7.12 -9.82 6.10
N GLN A 26 7.21 -9.12 7.22
CA GLN A 26 8.48 -8.95 7.94
C GLN A 26 8.93 -10.26 8.58
N ASN A 27 10.23 -10.37 8.84
CA ASN A 27 10.80 -11.52 9.55
C ASN A 27 10.18 -11.66 10.95
N PRO A 28 10.04 -12.89 11.47
CA PRO A 28 9.46 -13.15 12.79
C PRO A 28 10.05 -12.29 13.91
N GLU A 29 11.35 -12.07 13.89
CA GLU A 29 12.07 -11.29 14.91
C GLU A 29 11.60 -9.82 14.97
N ILE A 30 11.13 -9.28 13.84
CA ILE A 30 10.56 -7.92 13.77
C ILE A 30 9.10 -7.94 14.24
N LEU A 31 8.35 -8.98 13.86
CA LEU A 31 6.95 -9.13 14.27
C LEU A 31 6.82 -9.27 15.79
N GLU A 32 7.79 -9.94 16.46
CA GLU A 32 7.81 -10.14 17.91
C GLU A 32 7.93 -8.82 18.72
N VAL A 33 8.55 -7.79 18.17
CA VAL A 33 8.70 -6.49 18.84
C VAL A 33 7.64 -5.45 18.44
N ALA A 34 6.83 -5.77 17.44
CA ALA A 34 5.77 -4.90 16.94
C ALA A 34 4.58 -4.82 17.92
N ASP A 35 3.92 -3.67 17.96
CA ASP A 35 2.65 -3.50 18.68
C ASP A 35 1.46 -4.00 17.85
N PHE A 36 1.55 -3.80 16.54
CA PHE A 36 0.54 -4.26 15.59
C PHE A 36 1.20 -4.85 14.35
N THR A 37 0.62 -5.94 13.87
CA THR A 37 0.99 -6.57 12.62
C THR A 37 -0.21 -6.65 11.69
N GLY A 38 -0.01 -6.52 10.38
CA GLY A 38 -1.11 -6.56 9.41
C GLY A 38 -0.70 -6.16 8.01
N ASP A 39 -1.70 -5.88 7.19
CA ASP A 39 -1.51 -5.32 5.85
C ASP A 39 -1.31 -3.80 5.87
N SER A 40 -1.01 -3.24 4.69
CA SER A 40 -0.67 -1.82 4.53
C SER A 40 -1.75 -0.88 5.05
N PHE A 41 -3.02 -1.14 4.74
CA PHE A 41 -4.11 -0.25 5.10
C PHE A 41 -4.54 -0.44 6.56
N ALA A 42 -4.65 -1.69 7.03
CA ALA A 42 -4.98 -2.00 8.41
C ALA A 42 -3.98 -1.36 9.39
N LEU A 43 -2.68 -1.40 9.08
CA LEU A 43 -1.66 -0.74 9.88
C LEU A 43 -1.80 0.79 9.88
N SER A 44 -2.21 1.38 8.76
CA SER A 44 -2.44 2.83 8.69
C SER A 44 -3.63 3.27 9.55
N VAL A 45 -4.70 2.46 9.61
CA VAL A 45 -5.83 2.68 10.51
C VAL A 45 -5.39 2.52 11.97
N LYS A 46 -4.61 1.47 12.29
CA LYS A 46 -4.06 1.27 13.64
C LYS A 46 -3.16 2.43 14.08
N ALA A 47 -2.37 2.98 13.17
CA ALA A 47 -1.58 4.19 13.44
C ALA A 47 -2.47 5.37 13.85
N ALA A 48 -3.62 5.56 13.21
CA ALA A 48 -4.55 6.63 13.55
C ALA A 48 -5.22 6.42 14.92
N GLU A 49 -5.49 5.18 15.29
CA GLU A 49 -6.15 4.81 16.56
C GLU A 49 -5.21 4.88 17.77
N THR A 50 -3.91 4.63 17.60
CA THR A 50 -2.97 4.64 18.73
C THR A 50 -2.78 6.03 19.31
N LYS A 51 -2.56 6.10 20.63
CA LYS A 51 -2.29 7.36 21.35
C LYS A 51 -0.86 7.86 21.17
N ASN A 52 0.06 6.99 20.79
CA ASN A 52 1.46 7.35 20.59
C ASN A 52 1.61 8.43 19.52
N LYS A 53 2.42 9.44 19.78
CA LYS A 53 2.73 10.51 18.83
C LYS A 53 3.76 10.10 17.78
N THR A 54 4.59 9.12 18.11
CA THR A 54 5.61 8.59 17.22
C THR A 54 5.30 7.16 16.85
N VAL A 55 5.36 6.87 15.55
CA VAL A 55 5.12 5.55 14.97
C VAL A 55 6.32 5.15 14.12
N ILE A 56 6.80 3.92 14.30
CA ILE A 56 7.80 3.32 13.40
C ILE A 56 7.09 2.31 12.51
N MET A 57 7.24 2.50 11.19
CA MET A 57 6.76 1.54 10.19
C MET A 57 7.89 0.59 9.78
N CYS A 58 7.75 -0.68 10.13
CA CYS A 58 8.55 -1.79 9.60
C CYS A 58 7.83 -2.35 8.36
N GLY A 59 8.14 -1.77 7.22
CA GLY A 59 7.54 -2.06 5.92
C GLY A 59 8.23 -1.25 4.83
N VAL A 60 7.55 -0.97 3.73
CA VAL A 60 8.08 -0.19 2.63
C VAL A 60 7.57 1.26 2.65
N LYS A 61 8.28 2.13 1.94
CA LYS A 61 8.10 3.59 1.95
C LYS A 61 6.64 4.03 1.80
N PHE A 62 5.91 3.53 0.78
CA PHE A 62 4.51 3.95 0.55
C PHE A 62 3.58 3.65 1.74
N MET A 63 3.91 2.63 2.56
CA MET A 63 3.14 2.33 3.78
C MET A 63 3.34 3.42 4.83
N ALA A 64 4.59 3.84 5.08
CA ALA A 64 4.88 4.96 5.98
C ALA A 64 4.22 6.26 5.50
N GLU A 65 4.25 6.52 4.19
CA GLU A 65 3.56 7.64 3.56
C GLU A 65 2.04 7.58 3.80
N THR A 66 1.42 6.41 3.64
CA THR A 66 -0.02 6.23 3.90
C THR A 66 -0.36 6.45 5.37
N VAL A 67 0.48 5.95 6.30
CA VAL A 67 0.34 6.24 7.73
C VAL A 67 0.40 7.75 7.99
N LYS A 68 1.34 8.45 7.35
CA LYS A 68 1.48 9.92 7.51
C LYS A 68 0.28 10.68 6.95
N ILE A 69 -0.28 10.25 5.83
CA ILE A 69 -1.48 10.86 5.22
C ILE A 69 -2.69 10.72 6.17
N LEU A 70 -2.90 9.54 6.75
CA LEU A 70 -4.03 9.28 7.66
C LEU A 70 -3.80 9.80 9.09
N SER A 71 -2.57 10.11 9.45
CA SER A 71 -2.16 10.60 10.77
C SER A 71 -1.19 11.77 10.66
N PRO A 72 -1.66 12.93 10.13
CA PRO A 72 -0.78 14.06 9.80
C PRO A 72 -0.07 14.66 11.02
N ASP A 73 -0.66 14.54 12.21
CA ASP A 73 -0.11 15.07 13.46
C ASP A 73 0.96 14.16 14.10
N LYS A 74 1.12 12.93 13.58
CA LYS A 74 2.10 11.98 14.11
C LYS A 74 3.46 12.12 13.44
N THR A 75 4.52 11.84 14.19
CA THR A 75 5.85 11.56 13.64
C THR A 75 5.87 10.13 13.14
N VAL A 76 6.07 9.94 11.84
CA VAL A 76 6.16 8.61 11.22
C VAL A 76 7.58 8.39 10.74
N LEU A 77 8.20 7.34 11.23
CA LEU A 77 9.54 6.91 10.88
C LEU A 77 9.47 5.60 10.08
N LEU A 78 10.22 5.54 9.00
CA LEU A 78 10.44 4.30 8.26
C LEU A 78 11.66 3.59 8.85
N ALA A 79 11.51 2.32 9.25
CA ALA A 79 12.57 1.57 9.92
C ALA A 79 13.84 1.40 9.06
N ASN A 80 13.68 1.30 7.74
CA ASN A 80 14.78 1.31 6.77
C ASN A 80 14.43 2.27 5.63
N GLY A 81 15.20 3.35 5.48
CA GLY A 81 14.98 4.38 4.46
C GLY A 81 15.07 3.88 3.02
N ASP A 82 15.78 2.79 2.77
CA ASP A 82 15.96 2.19 1.45
C ASP A 82 14.87 1.14 1.10
N ALA A 83 13.92 0.92 2.01
CA ALA A 83 12.85 -0.04 1.79
C ALA A 83 11.81 0.49 0.80
N GLY A 84 12.09 0.37 -0.51
CA GLY A 84 11.20 0.70 -1.61
C GLY A 84 10.28 -0.45 -2.03
N CYS A 85 9.32 -0.15 -2.89
CA CYS A 85 8.46 -1.14 -3.54
C CYS A 85 8.49 -0.92 -5.05
N PRO A 86 9.07 -1.86 -5.84
CA PRO A 86 9.19 -1.69 -7.30
C PRO A 86 7.85 -1.41 -8.00
N MET A 87 6.75 -2.00 -7.51
CA MET A 87 5.43 -1.73 -8.06
C MET A 87 4.93 -0.33 -7.71
N ALA A 88 5.11 0.11 -6.46
CA ALA A 88 4.63 1.41 -6.03
C ALA A 88 5.39 2.57 -6.70
N GLU A 89 6.64 2.34 -7.06
CA GLU A 89 7.57 3.34 -7.60
C GLU A 89 7.73 3.25 -9.13
N MET A 90 7.00 2.35 -9.80
CA MET A 90 7.18 2.11 -11.23
C MET A 90 6.56 3.17 -12.14
N MET A 91 5.63 3.95 -11.63
CA MET A 91 4.94 5.00 -12.40
C MET A 91 5.34 6.37 -11.90
N ASP A 92 5.85 7.18 -12.80
CA ASP A 92 6.17 8.57 -12.57
C ASP A 92 4.92 9.44 -12.58
N LYS A 93 4.86 10.46 -11.71
CA LYS A 93 3.74 11.38 -11.62
C LYS A 93 3.50 12.13 -12.92
N ASP A 94 4.57 12.66 -13.55
CA ASP A 94 4.45 13.47 -14.76
C ASP A 94 3.91 12.62 -15.92
N LEU A 95 4.32 11.34 -16.00
CA LEU A 95 3.76 10.39 -16.96
C LEU A 95 2.24 10.21 -16.75
N ILE A 96 1.81 10.01 -15.52
CA ILE A 96 0.39 9.81 -15.23
C ILE A 96 -0.43 11.09 -15.45
N GLU A 97 0.13 12.26 -15.19
CA GLU A 97 -0.51 13.53 -15.55
C GLU A 97 -0.71 13.68 -17.07
N GLN A 98 0.25 13.24 -17.89
CA GLN A 98 0.09 13.24 -19.35
C GLN A 98 -0.97 12.23 -19.80
N VAL A 99 -0.97 11.01 -19.21
CA VAL A 99 -1.99 10.00 -19.47
C VAL A 99 -3.38 10.53 -19.10
N LYS A 100 -3.49 11.17 -17.94
CA LYS A 100 -4.75 11.76 -17.45
C LYS A 100 -5.31 12.82 -18.43
N LYS A 101 -4.46 13.62 -19.06
CA LYS A 101 -4.88 14.55 -20.12
C LYS A 101 -5.48 13.84 -21.34
N SER A 102 -4.93 12.69 -21.72
CA SER A 102 -5.44 11.90 -22.84
C SER A 102 -6.70 11.09 -22.52
N TYR A 103 -6.97 10.87 -21.24
CA TYR A 103 -8.13 10.18 -20.68
C TYR A 103 -8.87 11.07 -19.69
N SER A 104 -9.14 12.34 -20.09
CA SER A 104 -9.69 13.38 -19.23
C SER A 104 -11.13 13.09 -18.75
N ASP A 105 -11.81 12.17 -19.39
CA ASP A 105 -13.16 11.70 -19.06
C ASP A 105 -13.15 10.40 -18.21
N TYR A 106 -11.97 9.97 -17.75
CA TYR A 106 -11.80 8.80 -16.89
C TYR A 106 -11.61 9.22 -15.42
N THR A 107 -12.19 8.47 -14.51
CA THR A 107 -11.86 8.56 -13.08
C THR A 107 -10.57 7.76 -12.82
N VAL A 108 -9.57 8.41 -12.22
CA VAL A 108 -8.29 7.76 -11.91
C VAL A 108 -8.38 7.06 -10.56
N VAL A 109 -8.36 5.75 -10.59
CA VAL A 109 -8.37 4.89 -9.41
C VAL A 109 -6.99 4.31 -9.19
N ALA A 110 -6.41 4.56 -8.03
CA ALA A 110 -5.12 4.02 -7.65
C ALA A 110 -5.23 2.90 -6.63
N TYR A 111 -4.58 1.78 -6.90
CA TYR A 111 -4.28 0.82 -5.84
C TYR A 111 -3.39 1.49 -4.79
N ILE A 112 -3.70 1.32 -3.51
CA ILE A 112 -3.05 2.04 -2.40
C ILE A 112 -1.52 1.80 -2.35
N ASN A 113 -1.05 0.71 -2.94
CA ASN A 113 0.37 0.41 -3.10
C ASN A 113 0.97 1.28 -4.21
N THR A 114 1.00 2.57 -4.00
CA THR A 114 1.59 3.60 -4.85
C THR A 114 2.15 4.73 -3.97
N THR A 115 3.00 5.58 -4.55
CA THR A 115 3.62 6.69 -3.83
C THR A 115 2.61 7.75 -3.39
N SER A 116 2.94 8.50 -2.33
CA SER A 116 2.13 9.65 -1.92
C SER A 116 2.03 10.71 -3.02
N GLU A 117 3.07 10.86 -3.81
CA GLU A 117 3.13 11.79 -4.93
C GLU A 117 2.09 11.45 -6.01
N LEU A 118 2.00 10.17 -6.41
CA LEU A 118 0.93 9.71 -7.33
C LEU A 118 -0.46 9.85 -6.73
N LYS A 119 -0.62 9.62 -5.43
CA LYS A 119 -1.91 9.82 -4.74
C LYS A 119 -2.46 11.23 -4.87
N THR A 120 -1.59 12.25 -5.04
CA THR A 120 -2.03 13.65 -5.20
C THR A 120 -2.78 13.92 -6.49
N ILE A 121 -2.62 13.08 -7.51
CA ILE A 121 -3.25 13.24 -8.83
C ILE A 121 -4.31 12.18 -9.13
N CYS A 122 -4.52 11.24 -8.22
CA CYS A 122 -5.58 10.23 -8.31
C CYS A 122 -6.87 10.75 -7.68
N ASP A 123 -8.01 10.31 -8.20
CA ASP A 123 -9.31 10.73 -7.69
C ASP A 123 -9.73 9.83 -6.51
N ILE A 124 -9.38 8.54 -6.55
CA ILE A 124 -9.74 7.56 -5.53
C ILE A 124 -8.59 6.56 -5.31
N CYS A 125 -8.34 6.20 -4.04
CA CYS A 125 -7.45 5.10 -3.69
C CYS A 125 -8.25 3.90 -3.18
N VAL A 126 -7.85 2.70 -3.59
CA VAL A 126 -8.50 1.44 -3.22
C VAL A 126 -7.48 0.42 -2.70
N THR A 127 -7.94 -0.49 -1.85
CA THR A 127 -7.20 -1.71 -1.52
C THR A 127 -7.62 -2.85 -2.45
N SER A 128 -6.86 -3.94 -2.49
CA SER A 128 -7.26 -5.13 -3.26
C SER A 128 -8.62 -5.69 -2.82
N SER A 129 -8.93 -5.64 -1.53
CA SER A 129 -10.20 -6.10 -0.98
C SER A 129 -11.37 -5.15 -1.23
N SER A 130 -11.15 -3.85 -1.38
CA SER A 130 -12.19 -2.84 -1.57
C SER A 130 -12.40 -2.43 -3.03
N ALA A 131 -11.48 -2.78 -3.94
CA ALA A 131 -11.43 -2.28 -5.30
C ALA A 131 -12.74 -2.52 -6.07
N VAL A 132 -13.28 -3.74 -6.06
CA VAL A 132 -14.53 -4.05 -6.74
C VAL A 132 -15.68 -3.22 -6.19
N THR A 133 -15.84 -3.19 -4.87
CA THR A 133 -16.94 -2.48 -4.21
C THR A 133 -16.90 -0.98 -4.49
N ILE A 134 -15.71 -0.38 -4.43
CA ILE A 134 -15.53 1.05 -4.65
C ILE A 134 -15.69 1.39 -6.13
N CYS A 135 -15.01 0.67 -7.03
CA CYS A 135 -15.12 0.92 -8.47
C CYS A 135 -16.55 0.77 -8.98
N ASN A 136 -17.33 -0.17 -8.44
CA ASN A 136 -18.73 -0.33 -8.81
C ASN A 136 -19.61 0.88 -8.40
N LYS A 137 -19.24 1.59 -7.32
CA LYS A 137 -19.98 2.75 -6.82
C LYS A 137 -19.59 4.09 -7.47
N ILE A 138 -18.50 4.12 -8.25
CA ILE A 138 -18.10 5.33 -8.98
C ILE A 138 -19.18 5.62 -10.02
N GLU A 139 -19.65 6.86 -10.09
CA GLU A 139 -20.70 7.27 -11.06
C GLU A 139 -20.19 7.19 -12.51
N ASN A 140 -18.92 7.53 -12.74
CA ASN A 140 -18.31 7.46 -14.06
C ASN A 140 -18.11 6.01 -14.50
N ASP A 141 -18.53 5.68 -15.70
CA ASP A 141 -18.35 4.35 -16.28
C ASP A 141 -16.95 4.10 -16.83
N LYS A 142 -16.09 5.14 -16.88
CA LYS A 142 -14.73 5.06 -17.39
C LYS A 142 -13.73 5.19 -16.25
N ILE A 143 -12.90 4.17 -16.07
CA ILE A 143 -11.92 4.07 -14.98
C ILE A 143 -10.52 3.88 -15.56
N LEU A 144 -9.59 4.76 -15.20
CA LEU A 144 -8.15 4.58 -15.39
C LEU A 144 -7.58 3.96 -14.12
N PHE A 145 -7.21 2.68 -14.16
CA PHE A 145 -6.73 1.94 -12.98
C PHE A 145 -5.21 1.81 -12.99
N ILE A 146 -4.54 2.22 -11.92
CA ILE A 146 -3.09 2.21 -11.73
C ILE A 146 -2.69 1.70 -10.34
N PRO A 147 -1.44 1.30 -10.07
CA PRO A 147 -0.40 0.92 -11.03
C PRO A 147 -0.46 -0.56 -11.42
N ASP A 148 -1.26 -1.40 -10.76
CA ASP A 148 -1.30 -2.85 -10.94
C ASP A 148 -2.34 -3.25 -12.00
N CYS A 149 -1.86 -3.59 -13.20
CA CYS A 149 -2.73 -4.04 -14.28
C CYS A 149 -3.41 -5.40 -14.00
N ASN A 150 -2.81 -6.27 -13.18
CA ASN A 150 -3.40 -7.57 -12.85
C ASN A 150 -4.62 -7.39 -11.93
N LEU A 151 -4.46 -6.54 -10.89
CA LEU A 151 -5.59 -6.19 -10.04
C LEU A 151 -6.68 -5.46 -10.85
N GLY A 152 -6.30 -4.52 -11.71
CA GLY A 152 -7.22 -3.79 -12.57
C GLY A 152 -7.97 -4.69 -13.54
N ASP A 153 -7.30 -5.67 -14.16
CA ASP A 153 -7.92 -6.68 -15.04
C ASP A 153 -8.91 -7.55 -14.26
N TRP A 154 -8.54 -8.00 -13.06
CA TRP A 154 -9.44 -8.77 -12.23
C TRP A 154 -10.69 -7.95 -11.83
N VAL A 155 -10.52 -6.69 -11.41
CA VAL A 155 -11.62 -5.79 -11.05
C VAL A 155 -12.53 -5.54 -12.26
N SER A 156 -11.97 -5.30 -13.45
CA SER A 156 -12.76 -5.06 -14.67
C SER A 156 -13.66 -6.23 -15.04
N LYS A 157 -13.21 -7.47 -14.81
CA LYS A 157 -14.00 -8.69 -15.04
C LYS A 157 -15.16 -8.84 -14.05
N GLN A 158 -15.06 -8.24 -12.86
CA GLN A 158 -16.15 -8.23 -11.87
C GLN A 158 -17.20 -7.14 -12.14
N ILE A 159 -16.86 -6.14 -12.98
CA ILE A 159 -17.70 -4.98 -13.27
C ILE A 159 -17.75 -4.77 -14.80
N PRO A 160 -18.39 -5.69 -15.54
CA PRO A 160 -18.35 -5.68 -17.01
C PRO A 160 -19.06 -4.48 -17.65
N ASP A 161 -19.91 -3.79 -16.90
CA ASP A 161 -20.64 -2.62 -17.37
C ASP A 161 -19.79 -1.34 -17.42
N LYS A 162 -18.55 -1.38 -16.88
CA LYS A 162 -17.62 -0.25 -16.88
C LYS A 162 -16.42 -0.48 -17.80
N THR A 163 -15.93 0.61 -18.36
CA THR A 163 -14.75 0.60 -19.23
C THR A 163 -13.50 0.87 -18.42
N PHE A 164 -12.57 -0.07 -18.42
CA PHE A 164 -11.28 0.08 -17.73
C PHE A 164 -10.16 0.35 -18.73
N LYS A 165 -9.38 1.40 -18.46
CA LYS A 165 -8.07 1.60 -19.05
C LYS A 165 -7.02 1.18 -18.03
N LEU A 166 -6.18 0.22 -18.42
CA LEU A 166 -5.06 -0.29 -17.63
C LEU A 166 -3.76 0.15 -18.27
N LEU A 167 -2.81 0.56 -17.46
CA LEU A 167 -1.42 0.80 -17.91
C LEU A 167 -0.60 -0.45 -17.60
N SER A 168 0.42 -0.69 -18.43
CA SER A 168 1.37 -1.78 -18.21
C SER A 168 2.10 -1.57 -16.88
N GLY A 169 1.98 -2.52 -15.96
CA GLY A 169 2.61 -2.48 -14.66
C GLY A 169 1.99 -3.49 -13.70
N GLY A 170 2.71 -3.82 -12.65
CA GLY A 170 2.24 -4.77 -11.64
C GLY A 170 3.36 -5.24 -10.72
N CYS A 171 3.00 -6.04 -9.74
CA CYS A 171 3.96 -6.58 -8.79
C CYS A 171 4.86 -7.63 -9.47
N PRO A 172 6.19 -7.43 -9.52
CA PRO A 172 7.10 -8.40 -10.14
C PRO A 172 7.13 -9.73 -9.38
N THR A 173 6.79 -9.75 -8.11
CA THR A 173 6.66 -10.96 -7.30
C THR A 173 5.44 -11.76 -7.73
N HIS A 174 4.29 -11.12 -7.87
CA HIS A 174 3.07 -11.79 -8.34
C HIS A 174 3.18 -12.26 -9.79
N ALA A 175 3.86 -11.49 -10.65
CA ALA A 175 4.06 -11.85 -12.05
C ALA A 175 4.89 -13.13 -12.26
N ARG A 176 5.65 -13.56 -11.24
CA ARG A 176 6.42 -14.83 -11.28
C ARG A 176 5.61 -16.04 -10.84
N MET A 177 4.44 -15.84 -10.23
CA MET A 177 3.62 -16.96 -9.75
C MET A 177 2.87 -17.58 -10.92
N SER A 178 3.01 -18.89 -11.09
CA SER A 178 2.30 -19.66 -12.09
C SER A 178 1.06 -20.34 -11.48
N ALA A 179 0.12 -20.75 -12.36
CA ALA A 179 -1.02 -21.57 -11.93
C ALA A 179 -0.57 -22.90 -11.31
N GLU A 180 0.60 -23.41 -11.70
CA GLU A 180 1.17 -24.64 -11.14
C GLU A 180 1.69 -24.43 -9.70
N ASP A 181 2.28 -23.25 -9.41
CA ASP A 181 2.72 -22.91 -8.05
C ASP A 181 1.52 -22.85 -7.11
N VAL A 182 0.42 -22.24 -7.55
CA VAL A 182 -0.83 -22.20 -6.77
C VAL A 182 -1.38 -23.60 -6.52
N LYS A 183 -1.42 -24.46 -7.55
CA LYS A 183 -1.89 -25.86 -7.40
C LYS A 183 -1.02 -26.70 -6.45
N LYS A 184 0.27 -26.40 -6.35
CA LYS A 184 1.17 -27.08 -5.40
C LYS A 184 1.01 -26.62 -3.96
N ALA A 185 0.48 -25.41 -3.76
CA ALA A 185 0.28 -24.82 -2.44
C ALA A 185 -1.11 -25.11 -1.83
N THR A 186 -2.01 -25.69 -2.62
CA THR A 186 -3.36 -26.11 -2.21
C THR A 186 -3.43 -27.64 -2.10
#